data_13fa87b9167076f0856af871cd826eab
#
_entry.id   13fa87b9167076f0856af871cd826eab
#
_cell.length_a   1.000
_cell.length_b   1.000
_cell.length_c   1.000
_cell.angle_alpha   90.00
_cell.angle_beta   90.00
_cell.angle_gamma   90.00
#
_symmetry.space_group_name_H-M   'P 1'
#
loop_
_entity.id
_entity.type
_entity.pdbx_description
1 polymer ?
#
loop_
_entity_poly.entity_id
_entity_poly.type
_entity_poly.pdbx_seq_one_letter_code
_entity_poly.pdbx_strand_id
1 'polypeptide(L)' 'MKIIVCGAGSVGRSIVSYLVKGNNDIVVIDDNQRYLDEISKEFDVLPVLGMPSHPDILERADA' A
#
# COMPACT_ATOMS: atom_id res chain seq x y z
N MET A 1 -8.82 11.32 0.39
CA MET A 1 -7.66 11.41 1.33
C MET A 1 -6.58 10.45 0.89
N LYS A 2 -5.33 10.86 0.99
CA LYS A 2 -4.21 9.99 0.65
C LYS A 2 -3.77 9.20 1.89
N ILE A 3 -3.71 7.89 1.76
CA ILE A 3 -3.40 7.00 2.88
C ILE A 3 -2.24 6.09 2.48
N ILE A 4 -1.26 5.96 3.36
CA ILE A 4 -0.12 5.07 3.17
C ILE A 4 -0.25 3.90 4.12
N VAL A 5 -0.30 2.69 3.57
CA VAL A 5 -0.40 1.46 4.35
C VAL A 5 0.95 0.74 4.30
N CYS A 6 1.55 0.52 5.45
CA CYS A 6 2.81 -0.19 5.56
C CYS A 6 2.57 -1.67 5.81
N GLY A 7 2.79 -2.48 4.78
CA GLY A 7 2.55 -3.91 4.83
C GLY A 7 1.38 -4.33 3.97
N ALA A 8 1.61 -5.35 3.13
CA ALA A 8 0.61 -5.88 2.19
C ALA A 8 0.20 -7.32 2.51
N GLY A 9 0.57 -7.82 3.68
CA GLY A 9 0.14 -9.14 4.16
C GLY A 9 -1.33 -9.14 4.58
N SER A 10 -1.76 -10.17 5.31
CA SER A 10 -3.17 -10.33 5.63
C SER A 10 -3.76 -9.14 6.40
N VAL A 11 -3.00 -8.55 7.33
CA VAL A 11 -3.48 -7.40 8.10
C VAL A 11 -3.60 -6.17 7.20
N GLY A 12 -2.57 -5.88 6.40
CA GLY A 12 -2.61 -4.74 5.48
C GLY A 12 -3.72 -4.88 4.46
N ARG A 13 -3.94 -6.07 3.95
CA ARG A 13 -5.02 -6.36 3.01
C ARG A 13 -6.39 -6.09 3.61
N SER A 14 -6.59 -6.47 4.88
CA SER A 14 -7.86 -6.20 5.58
C SER A 14 -8.08 -4.70 5.74
N ILE A 15 -7.03 -3.95 6.06
CA ILE A 15 -7.11 -2.50 6.19
C ILE A 15 -7.48 -1.88 4.84
N VAL A 16 -6.81 -2.30 3.76
CA VAL A 16 -7.09 -1.80 2.42
C VAL A 16 -8.53 -2.10 1.99
N SER A 17 -9.02 -3.31 2.27
CA SER A 17 -10.38 -3.68 1.91
C SER A 17 -11.42 -2.78 2.58
N TYR A 18 -11.13 -2.29 3.76
CA TYR A 18 -11.97 -1.33 4.46
C TYR A 18 -11.86 0.07 3.84
N LEU A 19 -10.62 0.50 3.55
CA LEU A 19 -10.36 1.86 3.06
C LEU A 19 -10.84 2.10 1.64
N VAL A 20 -10.89 1.08 0.79
CA VAL A 20 -11.36 1.25 -0.59
C VAL A 20 -12.85 1.54 -0.68
N LYS A 21 -13.59 1.32 0.39
CA LYS A 21 -15.01 1.66 0.45
C LYS A 21 -15.24 3.16 0.51
N GLY A 22 -14.23 3.92 0.95
CA GLY A 22 -14.28 5.38 0.96
C GLY A 22 -13.60 5.94 -0.29
N ASN A 23 -13.58 7.26 -0.40
CA ASN A 23 -12.94 7.94 -1.52
C ASN A 23 -11.49 8.28 -1.13
N ASN A 24 -10.63 7.27 -1.12
CA ASN A 24 -9.24 7.39 -0.67
C ASN A 24 -8.27 6.98 -1.77
N ASP A 25 -7.13 7.69 -1.84
CA ASP A 25 -5.99 7.29 -2.63
C ASP A 25 -5.06 6.49 -1.73
N ILE A 26 -4.90 5.21 -2.02
CA ILE A 26 -4.18 4.29 -1.14
C ILE A 26 -2.85 3.89 -1.76
N VAL A 27 -1.79 4.05 -0.98
CA VAL A 27 -0.45 3.59 -1.33
C VAL A 27 -0.08 2.48 -0.37
N VAL A 28 0.39 1.34 -0.89
CA VAL A 28 0.79 0.20 -0.07
C VAL A 28 2.28 -0.04 -0.25
N ILE A 29 3.03 -0.05 0.84
CA ILE A 29 4.46 -0.28 0.85
C ILE A 29 4.77 -1.62 1.49
N ASP A 30 5.57 -2.43 0.82
CA ASP A 30 6.03 -3.72 1.36
C ASP A 30 7.36 -4.07 0.72
N ASP A 31 8.15 -4.89 1.39
CA ASP A 31 9.40 -5.41 0.84
C ASP A 31 9.18 -6.72 0.07
N ASN A 32 7.97 -7.21 0.00
CA ASN A 32 7.62 -8.46 -0.68
C ASN A 32 6.81 -8.15 -1.94
N GLN A 33 7.44 -8.29 -3.11
CA GLN A 33 6.82 -8.01 -4.40
C GLN A 33 5.57 -8.85 -4.65
N ARG A 34 5.56 -10.09 -4.19
CA ARG A 34 4.42 -10.99 -4.36
C ARG A 34 3.17 -10.45 -3.68
N TYR A 35 3.31 -9.96 -2.44
CA TYR A 35 2.19 -9.37 -1.73
C TYR A 35 1.67 -8.13 -2.44
N LEU A 36 2.58 -7.31 -2.96
CA LEU A 36 2.19 -6.11 -3.71
C LEU A 36 1.45 -6.47 -4.98
N ASP A 37 1.89 -7.49 -5.70
CA ASP A 37 1.22 -7.94 -6.92
C ASP A 37 -0.19 -8.43 -6.61
N GLU A 38 -0.34 -9.19 -5.54
CA GLU A 38 -1.65 -9.72 -5.15
C GLU A 38 -2.62 -8.63 -4.76
N ILE A 39 -2.17 -7.68 -3.93
CA ILE A 39 -3.06 -6.63 -3.45
C ILE A 39 -3.42 -5.64 -4.57
N SER A 40 -2.51 -5.37 -5.48
CA SER A 40 -2.79 -4.45 -6.59
C SER A 40 -3.70 -5.04 -7.65
N LYS A 41 -3.77 -6.38 -7.75
CA LYS A 41 -4.74 -7.04 -8.62
C LYS A 41 -6.15 -6.99 -8.05
N GLU A 42 -6.27 -7.02 -6.74
CA GLU A 42 -7.56 -7.06 -6.07
C GLU A 42 -8.14 -5.67 -5.82
N PHE A 43 -7.29 -4.69 -5.54
CA PHE A 43 -7.71 -3.34 -5.19
C PHE A 43 -6.99 -2.30 -6.03
N ASP A 44 -7.63 -1.16 -6.25
CA ASP A 44 -7.02 -0.03 -6.94
C ASP A 44 -6.12 0.75 -5.96
N VAL A 45 -4.90 0.27 -5.81
CA VAL A 45 -3.91 0.86 -4.93
C VAL A 45 -2.60 1.04 -5.68
N LEU A 46 -1.75 1.94 -5.20
CA LEU A 46 -0.41 2.13 -5.74
C LEU A 46 0.59 1.28 -4.93
N PRO A 47 1.17 0.24 -5.52
CA PRO A 47 2.16 -0.57 -4.81
C PRO A 47 3.55 0.08 -4.88
N VAL A 48 4.25 0.10 -3.76
CA VAL A 48 5.61 0.60 -3.68
C VAL A 48 6.49 -0.45 -3.01
N LEU A 49 7.48 -0.95 -3.73
CA LEU A 49 8.42 -1.93 -3.20
C LEU A 49 9.51 -1.22 -2.40
N GLY A 50 9.71 -1.62 -1.16
CA GLY A 50 10.75 -1.06 -0.33
C GLY A 50 10.45 -1.23 1.14
N MET A 51 11.36 -0.72 1.97
CA MET A 51 11.18 -0.73 3.42
C MET A 51 10.51 0.56 3.86
N PRO A 52 9.33 0.47 4.51
CA PRO A 52 8.58 1.67 4.89
C PRO A 52 9.34 2.66 5.78
N SER A 53 10.37 2.17 6.48
CA SER A 53 11.19 3.01 7.35
C SER A 53 12.20 3.89 6.60
N HIS A 54 12.39 3.68 5.29
CA HIS A 54 13.35 4.45 4.50
C HIS A 54 12.69 5.74 4.02
N PRO A 55 13.26 6.91 4.34
CA PRO A 55 12.66 8.19 3.94
C PRO A 55 12.43 8.34 2.44
N ASP A 56 13.36 7.84 1.61
CA ASP A 56 13.23 7.92 0.15
C ASP A 56 11.99 7.19 -0.35
N ILE A 57 11.68 6.05 0.25
CA ILE A 57 10.50 5.27 -0.12
C ILE A 57 9.23 6.02 0.28
N LEU A 58 9.21 6.61 1.48
CA LEU A 58 8.06 7.37 1.95
C LEU A 58 7.84 8.62 1.09
N GLU A 59 8.89 9.29 0.69
CA GLU A 59 8.80 10.45 -0.21
C GLU A 59 8.19 10.06 -1.55
N ARG A 60 8.63 8.95 -2.13
CA ARG A 60 8.07 8.48 -3.40
C ARG A 60 6.60 8.12 -3.28
N ALA A 61 6.22 7.53 -2.15
CA ALA A 61 4.83 7.18 -1.91
C ALA A 61 3.95 8.43 -1.78
N ASP A 62 4.51 9.52 -1.24
CA ASP A 62 3.79 10.78 -1.06
C ASP A 62 3.74 11.62 -2.33
N ALA A 63 4.67 11.39 -3.22
CA ALA A 63 4.71 12.11 -4.49
C ALA A 63 3.57 11.64 -5.40
#